data_a09795320054c3c03a4d2b21c991feca
#
_entry.id   a09795320054c3c03a4d2b21c991feca
#
_cell.length_a   1.000
_cell.length_b   1.000
_cell.length_c   1.000
_cell.angle_alpha   90.00
_cell.angle_beta   90.00
_cell.angle_gamma   90.00
#
_symmetry.space_group_name_H-M   'P 1'
#
loop_
_entity.id
_entity.type
_entity.pdbx_description
1 polymer ?
#
loop_
_entity_poly.entity_id
_entity_poly.type
_entity_poly.pdbx_seq_one_letter_code
_entity_poly.pdbx_strand_id
1 'polypeptide(L)'
;SQAAPLNKPVLIVGERGTGKELIAARLHYLSGRWDQEYLKMNCAAINETLLETELFGHEAGAFTGAAKLHRGRFERADKGTLFLDELATTSALVQEKLLRIIEYGEYERVGGNKTLQCDVRLVAATNEDLPALARKGLFREDLLDRLAFDVITLPPLRARKEDILILAEHFAVSMAIDLGREYFPGFSQAARKVLRTYHWPGNIRELKNVVERSVYRSQELDSPVDLISLDPFDSPFRPNSGGDKIQVSMTEDKQEAISTLLPPIPGATEFPIDFRQSVQDYEVGLIKNALANHQFNQKKTAEALGVTYHQLRGYLKKYDLLENP
;
A
#
# COMPACT_ATOMS: atom_id res chain seq x y z
N SER A 1 24.60 -14.79 -2.73
CA SER A 1 23.80 -14.84 -1.52
C SER A 1 24.00 -16.17 -0.82
N GLN A 2 24.41 -16.11 0.43
CA GLN A 2 24.76 -17.31 1.23
C GLN A 2 23.53 -18.18 1.54
N ALA A 3 22.33 -17.59 1.59
CA ALA A 3 21.08 -18.31 1.86
C ALA A 3 20.58 -19.17 0.69
N ALA A 4 20.99 -18.90 -0.55
CA ALA A 4 20.46 -19.58 -1.72
C ALA A 4 20.70 -21.09 -1.75
N PRO A 5 21.91 -21.61 -1.42
CA PRO A 5 22.16 -23.05 -1.43
C PRO A 5 21.52 -23.82 -0.28
N LEU A 6 21.08 -23.13 0.77
CA LEU A 6 20.51 -23.78 1.95
C LEU A 6 19.06 -24.21 1.71
N ASN A 7 18.72 -25.43 2.13
CA ASN A 7 17.35 -25.94 2.10
C ASN A 7 16.60 -25.55 3.40
N LYS A 8 16.64 -24.26 3.75
CA LYS A 8 15.98 -23.72 4.93
C LYS A 8 15.00 -22.63 4.51
N PRO A 9 13.97 -22.36 5.31
CA PRO A 9 13.09 -21.21 5.08
C PRO A 9 13.86 -19.89 5.04
N VAL A 10 13.40 -18.97 4.21
CA VAL A 10 13.92 -17.60 4.15
C VAL A 10 12.76 -16.64 4.21
N LEU A 11 12.87 -15.66 5.11
CA LEU A 11 11.90 -14.59 5.26
C LEU A 11 12.42 -13.31 4.59
N ILE A 12 11.64 -12.72 3.70
CA ILE A 12 11.96 -11.45 3.01
C ILE A 12 11.05 -10.36 3.58
N VAL A 13 11.65 -9.38 4.24
CA VAL A 13 10.93 -8.25 4.85
C VAL A 13 11.22 -6.97 4.07
N GLY A 14 10.20 -6.16 3.84
CA GLY A 14 10.36 -4.87 3.18
C GLY A 14 9.03 -4.27 2.75
N GLU A 15 9.03 -2.96 2.56
CA GLU A 15 7.84 -2.22 2.14
C GLU A 15 7.23 -2.77 0.85
N ARG A 16 5.98 -2.42 0.59
CA ARG A 16 5.32 -2.76 -0.69
C ARG A 16 6.10 -2.16 -1.86
N GLY A 17 6.22 -2.95 -2.95
CA GLY A 17 6.89 -2.49 -4.17
C GLY A 17 8.42 -2.46 -4.12
N THR A 18 9.08 -3.00 -3.09
CA THR A 18 10.56 -3.05 -2.98
C THR A 18 11.22 -4.11 -3.83
N GLY A 19 10.44 -5.07 -4.39
CA GLY A 19 10.96 -6.14 -5.23
C GLY A 19 11.17 -7.48 -4.50
N LYS A 20 10.46 -7.76 -3.41
CA LYS A 20 10.54 -9.02 -2.64
C LYS A 20 10.42 -10.26 -3.52
N GLU A 21 9.49 -10.25 -4.48
CA GLU A 21 9.27 -11.36 -5.40
C GLU A 21 10.51 -11.67 -6.27
N LEU A 22 11.22 -10.64 -6.74
CA LEU A 22 12.44 -10.82 -7.54
C LEU A 22 13.56 -11.47 -6.73
N ILE A 23 13.67 -11.11 -5.44
CA ILE A 23 14.64 -11.73 -4.53
C ILE A 23 14.27 -13.19 -4.28
N ALA A 24 12.98 -13.50 -4.08
CA ALA A 24 12.52 -14.88 -3.91
C ALA A 24 12.83 -15.74 -5.16
N ALA A 25 12.56 -15.24 -6.35
CA ALA A 25 12.90 -15.90 -7.60
C ALA A 25 14.43 -16.13 -7.71
N ARG A 26 15.24 -15.11 -7.37
CA ARG A 26 16.70 -15.22 -7.39
C ARG A 26 17.22 -16.26 -6.38
N LEU A 27 16.62 -16.36 -5.19
CA LEU A 27 16.95 -17.39 -4.21
C LEU A 27 16.68 -18.80 -4.75
N HIS A 28 15.57 -19.00 -5.47
CA HIS A 28 15.26 -20.25 -6.11
C HIS A 28 16.28 -20.60 -7.20
N TYR A 29 16.50 -19.70 -8.18
CA TYR A 29 17.42 -19.95 -9.30
C TYR A 29 18.90 -20.10 -8.92
N LEU A 30 19.30 -19.60 -7.74
CA LEU A 30 20.65 -19.80 -7.20
C LEU A 30 20.73 -20.99 -6.23
N SER A 31 19.67 -21.75 -6.03
CA SER A 31 19.62 -22.91 -5.14
C SER A 31 19.91 -24.21 -5.88
N GLY A 32 20.11 -25.30 -5.11
CA GLY A 32 20.17 -26.64 -5.68
C GLY A 32 18.86 -27.18 -6.27
N ARG A 33 17.77 -26.38 -6.20
CA ARG A 33 16.43 -26.71 -6.72
C ARG A 33 16.05 -25.84 -7.93
N TRP A 34 17.02 -25.21 -8.59
CA TRP A 34 16.81 -24.24 -9.66
C TRP A 34 16.06 -24.82 -10.88
N ASP A 35 16.13 -26.12 -11.09
CA ASP A 35 15.48 -26.89 -12.17
C ASP A 35 14.13 -27.51 -11.75
N GLN A 36 13.74 -27.32 -10.49
CA GLN A 36 12.48 -27.81 -9.93
C GLN A 36 11.39 -26.74 -9.98
N GLU A 37 10.16 -27.11 -9.64
CA GLU A 37 9.00 -26.20 -9.64
C GLU A 37 9.21 -24.99 -8.70
N TYR A 38 8.98 -23.81 -9.25
CA TYR A 38 8.89 -22.54 -8.50
C TYR A 38 7.46 -22.02 -8.54
N LEU A 39 6.72 -22.26 -7.46
CA LEU A 39 5.35 -21.78 -7.35
C LEU A 39 5.26 -20.51 -6.50
N LYS A 40 4.38 -19.60 -6.89
CA LYS A 40 4.13 -18.34 -6.19
C LYS A 40 2.68 -18.26 -5.75
N MET A 41 2.47 -17.66 -4.58
CA MET A 41 1.15 -17.38 -4.07
C MET A 41 1.14 -16.08 -3.25
N ASN A 42 0.16 -15.23 -3.48
CA ASN A 42 -0.10 -14.07 -2.64
C ASN A 42 -1.24 -14.43 -1.69
N CYS A 43 -0.95 -14.47 -0.38
CA CYS A 43 -1.91 -14.87 0.63
C CYS A 43 -3.04 -13.85 0.83
N ALA A 44 -2.82 -12.58 0.48
CA ALA A 44 -3.84 -11.53 0.58
C ALA A 44 -4.78 -11.46 -0.64
N ALA A 45 -4.47 -12.19 -1.73
CA ALA A 45 -5.25 -12.07 -2.97
C ALA A 45 -6.55 -12.87 -2.97
N ILE A 46 -6.74 -13.78 -2.03
CA ILE A 46 -7.89 -14.69 -1.94
C ILE A 46 -8.40 -14.77 -0.49
N ASN A 47 -9.65 -15.14 -0.34
CA ASN A 47 -10.23 -15.29 0.99
C ASN A 47 -9.62 -16.51 1.74
N GLU A 48 -9.75 -16.53 3.05
CA GLU A 48 -9.13 -17.51 3.94
C GLU A 48 -9.45 -18.96 3.58
N THR A 49 -10.73 -19.27 3.33
CA THR A 49 -11.18 -20.64 2.99
C THR A 49 -10.57 -21.13 1.67
N LEU A 50 -10.48 -20.25 0.66
CA LEU A 50 -9.84 -20.58 -0.60
C LEU A 50 -8.32 -20.65 -0.44
N LEU A 51 -7.71 -19.80 0.40
CA LEU A 51 -6.28 -19.84 0.68
C LEU A 51 -5.87 -21.21 1.24
N GLU A 52 -6.64 -21.71 2.22
CA GLU A 52 -6.38 -23.03 2.81
C GLU A 52 -6.47 -24.15 1.76
N THR A 53 -7.52 -24.14 0.93
CA THR A 53 -7.69 -25.16 -0.12
C THR A 53 -6.67 -25.06 -1.24
N GLU A 54 -6.22 -23.87 -1.61
CA GLU A 54 -5.15 -23.66 -2.59
C GLU A 54 -3.78 -24.10 -2.06
N LEU A 55 -3.49 -23.85 -0.77
CA LEU A 55 -2.22 -24.24 -0.18
C LEU A 55 -2.12 -25.76 0.02
N PHE A 56 -3.12 -26.35 0.69
CA PHE A 56 -3.06 -27.73 1.17
C PHE A 56 -3.87 -28.70 0.30
N GLY A 57 -4.71 -28.22 -0.60
CA GLY A 57 -5.62 -29.03 -1.39
C GLY A 57 -6.86 -29.47 -0.60
N HIS A 58 -7.80 -30.13 -1.26
CA HIS A 58 -8.99 -30.68 -0.63
C HIS A 58 -9.38 -32.04 -1.22
N GLU A 59 -10.00 -32.87 -0.38
CA GLU A 59 -10.59 -34.14 -0.82
C GLU A 59 -11.94 -33.88 -1.51
N ALA A 60 -12.37 -34.84 -2.34
CA ALA A 60 -13.71 -34.79 -2.92
C ALA A 60 -14.76 -34.85 -1.78
N GLY A 61 -15.73 -33.92 -1.81
CA GLY A 61 -16.78 -33.83 -0.77
C GLY A 61 -16.37 -33.03 0.47
N ALA A 62 -15.21 -32.40 0.52
CA ALA A 62 -14.74 -31.62 1.68
C ALA A 62 -15.65 -30.45 2.05
N PHE A 63 -16.33 -29.86 1.06
CA PHE A 63 -17.32 -28.78 1.25
C PHE A 63 -18.29 -28.75 0.06
N THR A 64 -19.36 -27.97 0.16
CA THR A 64 -20.34 -27.78 -0.93
C THR A 64 -19.67 -27.21 -2.17
N GLY A 65 -19.62 -28.01 -3.25
CA GLY A 65 -18.93 -27.65 -4.50
C GLY A 65 -17.59 -28.38 -4.73
N ALA A 66 -17.05 -29.06 -3.74
CA ALA A 66 -15.83 -29.88 -3.86
C ALA A 66 -16.10 -31.23 -4.56
N ALA A 67 -16.51 -31.20 -5.83
CA ALA A 67 -16.88 -32.42 -6.58
C ALA A 67 -15.70 -33.36 -6.87
N LYS A 68 -14.48 -32.84 -6.90
CA LYS A 68 -13.25 -33.59 -7.23
C LYS A 68 -12.13 -33.24 -6.25
N LEU A 69 -11.17 -34.14 -6.14
CA LEU A 69 -9.92 -33.89 -5.42
C LEU A 69 -9.17 -32.73 -6.07
N HIS A 70 -8.66 -31.82 -5.25
CA HIS A 70 -7.79 -30.71 -5.68
C HIS A 70 -6.41 -30.86 -5.02
N ARG A 71 -5.36 -30.81 -5.81
CA ARG A 71 -3.97 -30.81 -5.32
C ARG A 71 -3.52 -29.42 -4.98
N GLY A 72 -3.13 -29.18 -3.72
CA GLY A 72 -2.65 -27.89 -3.23
C GLY A 72 -1.26 -27.52 -3.74
N ARG A 73 -0.85 -26.29 -3.41
CA ARG A 73 0.46 -25.74 -3.80
C ARG A 73 1.60 -26.54 -3.20
N PHE A 74 1.49 -27.02 -1.95
CA PHE A 74 2.53 -27.83 -1.32
C PHE A 74 2.74 -29.15 -2.05
N GLU A 75 1.68 -29.81 -2.48
CA GLU A 75 1.79 -31.04 -3.26
C GLU A 75 2.42 -30.81 -4.64
N ARG A 76 2.09 -29.68 -5.27
CA ARG A 76 2.60 -29.32 -6.61
C ARG A 76 4.03 -28.81 -6.57
N ALA A 77 4.45 -28.18 -5.46
CA ALA A 77 5.79 -27.67 -5.26
C ALA A 77 6.74 -28.71 -4.65
N ASP A 78 6.33 -29.98 -4.54
CA ASP A 78 7.17 -31.02 -3.95
C ASP A 78 8.55 -31.08 -4.62
N LYS A 79 9.62 -31.15 -3.81
CA LYS A 79 11.04 -31.00 -4.20
C LYS A 79 11.45 -29.65 -4.77
N GLY A 80 10.50 -28.75 -4.94
CA GLY A 80 10.69 -27.39 -5.46
C GLY A 80 10.74 -26.31 -4.39
N THR A 81 10.30 -25.12 -4.78
CA THR A 81 10.23 -23.94 -3.92
C THR A 81 8.84 -23.33 -3.99
N LEU A 82 8.25 -23.02 -2.84
CA LEU A 82 7.01 -22.25 -2.72
C LEU A 82 7.32 -20.87 -2.16
N PHE A 83 6.94 -19.84 -2.91
CA PHE A 83 6.99 -18.45 -2.47
C PHE A 83 5.62 -18.00 -1.98
N LEU A 84 5.53 -17.56 -0.72
CA LEU A 84 4.34 -17.00 -0.11
C LEU A 84 4.54 -15.49 0.12
N ASP A 85 3.80 -14.67 -0.62
CA ASP A 85 3.79 -13.21 -0.41
C ASP A 85 2.66 -12.81 0.55
N GLU A 86 2.85 -11.70 1.27
CA GLU A 86 1.92 -11.15 2.27
C GLU A 86 1.55 -12.19 3.35
N LEU A 87 2.53 -12.95 3.84
CA LEU A 87 2.33 -14.04 4.81
C LEU A 87 1.62 -13.58 6.09
N ALA A 88 1.81 -12.33 6.52
CA ALA A 88 1.18 -11.76 7.71
C ALA A 88 -0.36 -11.79 7.69
N THR A 89 -0.97 -11.91 6.51
CA THR A 89 -2.44 -11.94 6.36
C THR A 89 -3.07 -13.30 6.57
N THR A 90 -2.26 -14.33 6.83
CA THR A 90 -2.75 -15.72 7.03
C THR A 90 -3.43 -15.88 8.38
N SER A 91 -4.49 -16.69 8.41
CA SER A 91 -5.19 -17.03 9.65
C SER A 91 -4.37 -17.96 10.56
N ALA A 92 -4.77 -18.03 11.82
CA ALA A 92 -4.14 -18.92 12.81
C ALA A 92 -4.15 -20.40 12.37
N LEU A 93 -5.22 -20.84 11.71
CA LEU A 93 -5.32 -22.21 11.19
C LEU A 93 -4.30 -22.48 10.08
N VAL A 94 -4.16 -21.56 9.13
CA VAL A 94 -3.16 -21.67 8.05
C VAL A 94 -1.75 -21.62 8.63
N GLN A 95 -1.50 -20.74 9.61
CA GLN A 95 -0.20 -20.66 10.30
C GLN A 95 0.16 -21.97 11.01
N GLU A 96 -0.80 -22.63 11.67
CA GLU A 96 -0.59 -23.94 12.31
C GLU A 96 -0.21 -25.01 11.30
N LYS A 97 -0.91 -25.10 10.17
CA LYS A 97 -0.59 -26.05 9.11
C LYS A 97 0.77 -25.78 8.47
N LEU A 98 1.12 -24.50 8.27
CA LEU A 98 2.44 -24.09 7.78
C LEU A 98 3.56 -24.54 8.74
N LEU A 99 3.37 -24.39 10.04
CA LEU A 99 4.32 -24.84 11.06
C LEU A 99 4.59 -26.33 10.93
N ARG A 100 3.53 -27.16 10.82
CA ARG A 100 3.68 -28.62 10.66
C ARG A 100 4.48 -29.00 9.41
N ILE A 101 4.24 -28.31 8.30
CA ILE A 101 5.01 -28.55 7.05
C ILE A 101 6.48 -28.15 7.23
N ILE A 102 6.77 -27.02 7.85
CA ILE A 102 8.14 -26.55 8.02
C ILE A 102 8.93 -27.48 8.97
N GLU A 103 8.27 -27.98 10.03
CA GLU A 103 8.92 -28.84 11.02
C GLU A 103 9.06 -30.31 10.57
N TYR A 104 7.97 -30.85 10.02
CA TYR A 104 7.87 -32.30 9.77
C TYR A 104 7.76 -32.66 8.30
N GLY A 105 7.50 -31.69 7.40
CA GLY A 105 7.19 -31.96 5.99
C GLY A 105 5.82 -32.60 5.80
N GLU A 106 4.93 -32.50 6.79
CA GLU A 106 3.66 -33.22 6.84
C GLU A 106 2.47 -32.25 6.78
N TYR A 107 1.43 -32.66 6.08
CA TYR A 107 0.16 -31.94 6.03
C TYR A 107 -1.00 -32.88 5.69
N GLU A 108 -2.22 -32.37 5.86
CA GLU A 108 -3.47 -33.03 5.48
C GLU A 108 -4.27 -32.12 4.56
N ARG A 109 -4.92 -32.69 3.54
CA ARG A 109 -5.87 -31.95 2.72
C ARG A 109 -7.09 -31.56 3.51
N VAL A 110 -7.75 -30.49 3.12
CA VAL A 110 -9.03 -30.06 3.71
C VAL A 110 -10.08 -31.16 3.51
N GLY A 111 -10.75 -31.55 4.59
CA GLY A 111 -11.73 -32.64 4.60
C GLY A 111 -11.12 -34.04 4.51
N GLY A 112 -9.81 -34.18 4.53
CA GLY A 112 -9.08 -35.44 4.57
C GLY A 112 -8.52 -35.76 5.95
N ASN A 113 -8.16 -37.03 6.15
CA ASN A 113 -7.50 -37.54 7.36
C ASN A 113 -6.19 -38.26 7.03
N LYS A 114 -5.76 -38.23 5.78
CA LYS A 114 -4.52 -38.84 5.33
C LYS A 114 -3.37 -37.87 5.43
N THR A 115 -2.39 -38.18 6.25
CA THR A 115 -1.12 -37.45 6.31
C THR A 115 -0.35 -37.62 5.01
N LEU A 116 0.03 -36.53 4.38
CA LEU A 116 0.86 -36.47 3.18
C LEU A 116 2.20 -35.87 3.53
N GLN A 117 3.23 -36.31 2.81
CA GLN A 117 4.61 -35.84 2.95
C GLN A 117 4.95 -34.89 1.79
N CYS A 118 5.69 -33.84 2.04
CA CYS A 118 6.26 -32.96 1.01
C CYS A 118 7.64 -32.44 1.44
N ASP A 119 8.52 -32.27 0.47
CA ASP A 119 9.83 -31.66 0.64
C ASP A 119 9.85 -30.33 -0.15
N VAL A 120 9.34 -29.27 0.46
CA VAL A 120 9.21 -27.96 -0.16
C VAL A 120 10.09 -26.94 0.54
N ARG A 121 10.95 -26.23 -0.22
CA ARG A 121 11.64 -25.06 0.30
C ARG A 121 10.67 -23.88 0.36
N LEU A 122 10.47 -23.33 1.54
CA LEU A 122 9.61 -22.18 1.74
C LEU A 122 10.40 -20.86 1.68
N VAL A 123 9.95 -19.92 0.85
CA VAL A 123 10.39 -18.52 0.87
C VAL A 123 9.16 -17.67 1.16
N ALA A 124 9.18 -16.93 2.25
CA ALA A 124 8.05 -16.10 2.67
C ALA A 124 8.38 -14.62 2.55
N ALA A 125 7.39 -13.79 2.26
CA ALA A 125 7.56 -12.35 2.20
C ALA A 125 6.45 -11.61 2.97
N THR A 126 6.80 -10.48 3.55
CA THR A 126 5.86 -9.60 4.25
C THR A 126 6.33 -8.15 4.22
N ASN A 127 5.40 -7.23 4.35
CA ASN A 127 5.66 -5.81 4.64
C ASN A 127 5.33 -5.44 6.09
N GLU A 128 4.86 -6.40 6.88
CA GLU A 128 4.47 -6.20 8.28
C GLU A 128 5.62 -6.57 9.24
N ASP A 129 5.58 -5.98 10.44
CA ASP A 129 6.47 -6.35 11.55
C ASP A 129 5.93 -7.61 12.24
N LEU A 130 6.37 -8.80 11.77
CA LEU A 130 5.93 -10.08 12.33
C LEU A 130 6.23 -10.21 13.83
N PRO A 131 7.39 -9.80 14.36
CA PRO A 131 7.62 -9.77 15.80
C PRO A 131 6.60 -8.95 16.59
N ALA A 132 6.18 -7.79 16.03
CA ALA A 132 5.13 -6.99 16.66
C ALA A 132 3.76 -7.66 16.60
N LEU A 133 3.43 -8.34 15.49
CA LEU A 133 2.21 -9.13 15.36
C LEU A 133 2.20 -10.34 16.29
N ALA A 134 3.32 -11.03 16.46
CA ALA A 134 3.46 -12.15 17.38
C ALA A 134 3.19 -11.73 18.83
N ARG A 135 3.80 -10.61 19.30
CA ARG A 135 3.51 -10.05 20.64
C ARG A 135 2.03 -9.70 20.86
N LYS A 136 1.29 -9.41 19.79
CA LYS A 136 -0.16 -9.13 19.84
C LYS A 136 -1.03 -10.40 19.71
N GLY A 137 -0.42 -11.58 19.56
CA GLY A 137 -1.13 -12.83 19.34
C GLY A 137 -1.78 -12.96 17.94
N LEU A 138 -1.44 -12.08 16.99
CA LEU A 138 -1.94 -12.09 15.62
C LEU A 138 -1.09 -12.94 14.67
N PHE A 139 0.12 -13.29 15.09
CA PHE A 139 1.01 -14.22 14.40
C PHE A 139 1.61 -15.19 15.42
N ARG A 140 1.79 -16.45 15.06
CA ARG A 140 2.33 -17.48 15.97
C ARG A 140 3.84 -17.29 16.15
N GLU A 141 4.30 -17.27 17.39
CA GLU A 141 5.72 -17.12 17.74
C GLU A 141 6.55 -18.33 17.26
N ASP A 142 6.00 -19.54 17.43
CA ASP A 142 6.66 -20.78 17.01
C ASP A 142 6.86 -20.85 15.48
N LEU A 143 5.88 -20.39 14.71
CA LEU A 143 6.02 -20.29 13.26
C LEU A 143 7.07 -19.23 12.88
N LEU A 144 7.07 -18.09 13.57
CA LEU A 144 8.05 -17.03 13.32
C LEU A 144 9.48 -17.54 13.54
N ASP A 145 9.74 -18.28 14.62
CA ASP A 145 11.06 -18.85 14.94
C ASP A 145 11.54 -19.81 13.84
N ARG A 146 10.64 -20.58 13.24
CA ARG A 146 10.97 -21.49 12.15
C ARG A 146 11.19 -20.79 10.81
N LEU A 147 10.45 -19.72 10.54
CA LEU A 147 10.59 -18.92 9.31
C LEU A 147 11.81 -18.01 9.33
N ALA A 148 12.16 -17.49 10.50
CA ALA A 148 13.23 -16.51 10.69
C ALA A 148 14.63 -17.16 10.77
N PHE A 149 14.83 -18.36 10.16
CA PHE A 149 16.17 -18.95 10.06
C PHE A 149 17.15 -17.99 9.36
N ASP A 150 16.70 -17.36 8.27
CA ASP A 150 17.43 -16.27 7.61
C ASP A 150 16.44 -15.19 7.17
N VAL A 151 16.75 -13.94 7.50
CA VAL A 151 15.87 -12.77 7.22
C VAL A 151 16.58 -11.80 6.32
N ILE A 152 16.02 -11.60 5.13
CA ILE A 152 16.52 -10.63 4.15
C ILE A 152 15.65 -9.38 4.22
N THR A 153 16.21 -8.29 4.73
CA THR A 153 15.52 -7.00 4.76
C THR A 153 15.84 -6.17 3.53
N LEU A 154 14.82 -5.81 2.75
CA LEU A 154 14.95 -4.94 1.59
C LEU A 154 14.77 -3.48 1.99
N PRO A 155 15.80 -2.63 1.80
CA PRO A 155 15.67 -1.21 2.09
C PRO A 155 14.67 -0.57 1.11
N PRO A 156 13.89 0.43 1.58
CA PRO A 156 13.02 1.20 0.70
C PRO A 156 13.85 2.00 -0.31
N LEU A 157 13.23 2.35 -1.45
CA LEU A 157 13.92 3.02 -2.56
C LEU A 157 14.56 4.34 -2.16
N ARG A 158 13.94 5.10 -1.24
CA ARG A 158 14.50 6.34 -0.68
C ARG A 158 15.81 6.17 0.09
N ALA A 159 16.11 4.94 0.57
CA ALA A 159 17.38 4.63 1.25
C ALA A 159 18.49 4.20 0.26
N ARG A 160 18.15 3.96 -1.02
CA ARG A 160 19.08 3.58 -2.09
C ARG A 160 18.93 4.50 -3.30
N LYS A 161 19.19 5.77 -3.06
CA LYS A 161 18.99 6.85 -4.05
C LYS A 161 19.78 6.67 -5.35
N GLU A 162 20.90 5.97 -5.28
CA GLU A 162 21.76 5.67 -6.44
C GLU A 162 21.06 4.75 -7.45
N ASP A 163 20.21 3.82 -6.97
CA ASP A 163 19.48 2.90 -7.82
C ASP A 163 18.33 3.58 -8.59
N ILE A 164 17.83 4.73 -8.11
CA ILE A 164 16.64 5.37 -8.67
C ILE A 164 16.79 5.67 -10.16
N LEU A 165 17.90 6.32 -10.55
CA LEU A 165 18.09 6.67 -11.97
C LEU A 165 18.39 5.45 -12.83
N ILE A 166 19.11 4.47 -12.31
CA ILE A 166 19.43 3.23 -13.02
C ILE A 166 18.12 2.47 -13.33
N LEU A 167 17.25 2.34 -12.33
CA LEU A 167 15.95 1.71 -12.49
C LEU A 167 15.03 2.53 -13.40
N ALA A 168 15.03 3.86 -13.27
CA ALA A 168 14.24 4.74 -14.12
C ALA A 168 14.65 4.63 -15.59
N GLU A 169 15.94 4.63 -15.89
CA GLU A 169 16.45 4.45 -17.25
C GLU A 169 16.09 3.07 -17.80
N HIS A 170 16.20 2.02 -17.00
CA HIS A 170 15.79 0.68 -17.40
C HIS A 170 14.30 0.61 -17.78
N PHE A 171 13.40 1.15 -16.95
CA PHE A 171 11.97 1.17 -17.22
C PHE A 171 11.62 2.06 -18.41
N ALA A 172 12.31 3.19 -18.57
CA ALA A 172 12.10 4.09 -19.69
C ALA A 172 12.50 3.44 -21.02
N VAL A 173 13.64 2.74 -21.08
CA VAL A 173 14.05 1.99 -22.25
C VAL A 173 13.06 0.89 -22.57
N SER A 174 12.62 0.12 -21.58
CA SER A 174 11.60 -0.93 -21.78
C SER A 174 10.31 -0.35 -22.36
N MET A 175 9.82 0.76 -21.81
CA MET A 175 8.62 1.43 -22.32
C MET A 175 8.81 2.00 -23.73
N ALA A 176 9.98 2.54 -24.06
CA ALA A 176 10.29 3.01 -25.40
C ALA A 176 10.23 1.86 -26.43
N ILE A 177 10.74 0.69 -26.08
CA ILE A 177 10.65 -0.53 -26.92
C ILE A 177 9.19 -0.94 -27.09
N ASP A 178 8.38 -0.98 -26.03
CA ASP A 178 6.96 -1.32 -26.07
C ASP A 178 6.14 -0.36 -26.95
N LEU A 179 6.59 0.91 -27.03
CA LEU A 179 6.00 1.93 -27.91
C LEU A 179 6.53 1.90 -29.36
N GLY A 180 7.44 0.98 -29.70
CA GLY A 180 8.07 0.88 -31.00
C GLY A 180 9.04 2.02 -31.32
N ARG A 181 9.58 2.71 -30.31
CA ARG A 181 10.58 3.78 -30.48
C ARG A 181 11.96 3.17 -30.70
N GLU A 182 12.77 3.75 -31.58
CA GLU A 182 14.10 3.25 -31.88
C GLU A 182 15.06 3.38 -30.70
N TYR A 183 14.90 4.44 -29.87
CA TYR A 183 15.72 4.68 -28.70
C TYR A 183 14.98 5.54 -27.65
N PHE A 184 15.55 5.60 -26.46
CA PHE A 184 15.13 6.49 -25.39
C PHE A 184 16.13 7.64 -25.26
N PRO A 185 15.74 8.94 -25.48
CA PRO A 185 16.66 10.06 -25.49
C PRO A 185 17.17 10.48 -24.11
N GLY A 186 16.71 9.83 -23.04
CA GLY A 186 17.10 10.12 -21.67
C GLY A 186 16.13 11.02 -20.92
N PHE A 187 16.52 11.40 -19.70
CA PHE A 187 15.80 12.35 -18.86
C PHE A 187 16.57 13.68 -18.82
N SER A 188 15.85 14.80 -18.83
CA SER A 188 16.44 16.13 -18.60
C SER A 188 17.03 16.26 -17.19
N GLN A 189 17.81 17.30 -16.94
CA GLN A 189 18.31 17.56 -15.58
C GLN A 189 17.19 17.85 -14.58
N ALA A 190 16.12 18.53 -15.00
CA ALA A 190 14.96 18.81 -14.19
C ALA A 190 14.24 17.50 -13.80
N ALA A 191 13.98 16.63 -14.76
CA ALA A 191 13.39 15.31 -14.53
C ALA A 191 14.24 14.43 -13.59
N ARG A 192 15.56 14.38 -13.82
CA ARG A 192 16.49 13.64 -12.95
C ARG A 192 16.49 14.15 -11.51
N LYS A 193 16.37 15.47 -11.31
CA LYS A 193 16.24 16.06 -9.98
C LYS A 193 14.95 15.62 -9.30
N VAL A 194 13.81 15.67 -10.00
CA VAL A 194 12.51 15.21 -9.47
C VAL A 194 12.59 13.74 -9.07
N LEU A 195 13.08 12.86 -9.95
CA LEU A 195 13.24 11.44 -9.69
C LEU A 195 14.07 11.15 -8.43
N ARG A 196 15.17 11.87 -8.21
CA ARG A 196 16.05 11.69 -7.04
C ARG A 196 15.50 12.25 -5.74
N THR A 197 14.68 13.30 -5.78
CA THR A 197 14.20 14.00 -4.58
C THR A 197 12.87 13.47 -4.08
N TYR A 198 12.09 12.80 -4.92
CA TYR A 198 10.81 12.25 -4.53
C TYR A 198 10.98 11.06 -3.57
N HIS A 199 10.03 10.90 -2.64
CA HIS A 199 10.12 9.95 -1.51
C HIS A 199 9.83 8.50 -1.87
N TRP A 200 9.17 8.26 -2.99
CA TRP A 200 8.79 6.94 -3.51
C TRP A 200 8.08 6.05 -2.49
N PRO A 201 6.91 6.45 -1.95
CA PRO A 201 6.18 5.63 -0.99
C PRO A 201 5.76 4.27 -1.55
N GLY A 202 5.51 4.16 -2.86
CA GLY A 202 5.26 2.89 -3.56
C GLY A 202 6.52 2.19 -4.09
N ASN A 203 7.71 2.68 -3.71
CA ASN A 203 9.00 2.10 -4.05
C ASN A 203 9.19 1.87 -5.58
N ILE A 204 9.76 0.73 -5.98
CA ILE A 204 10.06 0.41 -7.39
C ILE A 204 8.77 0.30 -8.22
N ARG A 205 7.66 -0.19 -7.63
CA ARG A 205 6.39 -0.30 -8.34
C ARG A 205 5.85 1.08 -8.75
N GLU A 206 5.94 2.05 -7.86
CA GLU A 206 5.56 3.43 -8.16
C GLU A 206 6.51 4.08 -9.16
N LEU A 207 7.83 3.93 -8.95
CA LEU A 207 8.84 4.42 -9.89
C LEU A 207 8.58 3.92 -11.31
N LYS A 208 8.36 2.61 -11.47
CA LYS A 208 8.04 2.00 -12.77
C LYS A 208 6.83 2.68 -13.41
N ASN A 209 5.71 2.77 -12.70
CA ASN A 209 4.47 3.35 -13.23
C ASN A 209 4.64 4.84 -13.60
N VAL A 210 5.38 5.60 -12.79
CA VAL A 210 5.65 7.03 -13.05
C VAL A 210 6.51 7.21 -14.29
N VAL A 211 7.57 6.41 -14.40
CA VAL A 211 8.50 6.48 -15.54
C VAL A 211 7.80 6.07 -16.83
N GLU A 212 7.13 4.91 -16.86
CA GLU A 212 6.41 4.42 -18.05
C GLU A 212 5.38 5.44 -18.52
N ARG A 213 4.61 6.03 -17.59
CA ARG A 213 3.64 7.08 -17.90
C ARG A 213 4.30 8.35 -18.46
N SER A 214 5.43 8.77 -17.89
CA SER A 214 6.15 9.96 -18.33
C SER A 214 6.70 9.78 -19.75
N VAL A 215 7.25 8.59 -20.05
CA VAL A 215 7.71 8.23 -21.40
C VAL A 215 6.54 8.16 -22.38
N TYR A 216 5.42 7.51 -21.98
CA TYR A 216 4.22 7.43 -22.83
C TYR A 216 3.66 8.82 -23.17
N ARG A 217 3.62 9.75 -22.20
CA ARG A 217 3.10 11.11 -22.39
C ARG A 217 4.06 12.06 -23.11
N SER A 218 5.32 11.70 -23.27
CA SER A 218 6.30 12.52 -24.00
C SER A 218 5.89 12.60 -25.47
N GLN A 219 5.60 13.82 -25.95
CA GLN A 219 5.22 14.07 -27.33
C GLN A 219 6.42 14.18 -28.25
N GLU A 220 7.54 14.66 -27.74
CA GLU A 220 8.80 14.81 -28.48
C GLU A 220 9.62 13.53 -28.37
N LEU A 221 9.77 12.82 -29.48
CA LEU A 221 10.44 11.51 -29.50
C LEU A 221 11.97 11.62 -29.40
N ASP A 222 12.53 12.73 -29.91
CA ASP A 222 13.99 12.95 -30.02
C ASP A 222 14.55 13.81 -28.87
N SER A 223 13.71 14.36 -28.00
CA SER A 223 14.10 15.19 -26.87
C SER A 223 14.05 14.42 -25.55
N PRO A 224 14.96 14.71 -24.60
CA PRO A 224 14.90 14.12 -23.28
C PRO A 224 13.58 14.40 -22.57
N VAL A 225 13.05 13.38 -21.87
CA VAL A 225 11.84 13.52 -21.08
C VAL A 225 12.06 14.55 -19.98
N ASP A 226 11.32 15.64 -19.99
CA ASP A 226 11.42 16.74 -19.04
C ASP A 226 10.37 16.68 -17.94
N LEU A 227 9.13 16.30 -18.27
CA LEU A 227 8.01 16.27 -17.34
C LEU A 227 7.85 14.88 -16.70
N ILE A 228 7.96 14.81 -15.37
CA ILE A 228 7.67 13.61 -14.59
C ILE A 228 6.27 13.71 -13.97
N SER A 229 5.35 12.88 -14.45
CA SER A 229 3.96 12.83 -14.00
C SER A 229 3.83 11.93 -12.75
N LEU A 230 4.02 12.50 -11.56
CA LEU A 230 3.95 11.77 -10.29
C LEU A 230 2.54 11.30 -9.96
N ASP A 231 1.55 12.21 -10.00
CA ASP A 231 0.14 11.86 -9.75
C ASP A 231 -0.59 11.56 -11.07
N PRO A 232 -1.06 10.32 -11.29
CA PRO A 232 -1.85 9.98 -12.48
C PRO A 232 -3.24 10.64 -12.50
N PHE A 233 -3.73 11.05 -11.34
CA PHE A 233 -5.05 11.63 -11.13
C PHE A 233 -5.03 13.17 -11.12
N ASP A 234 -3.89 13.79 -11.44
CA ASP A 234 -3.80 15.26 -11.56
C ASP A 234 -4.66 15.74 -12.73
N SER A 235 -5.86 16.21 -12.40
CA SER A 235 -6.88 16.67 -13.33
C SER A 235 -7.77 17.70 -12.65
N PRO A 236 -8.14 18.79 -13.35
CA PRO A 236 -9.11 19.76 -12.83
C PRO A 236 -10.51 19.15 -12.60
N PHE A 237 -10.79 17.99 -13.19
CA PHE A 237 -12.05 17.25 -13.08
C PHE A 237 -11.99 16.07 -12.12
N ARG A 238 -10.97 16.02 -11.25
CA ARG A 238 -10.84 14.94 -10.27
C ARG A 238 -12.05 14.92 -9.33
N PRO A 239 -12.82 13.80 -9.24
CA PRO A 239 -13.90 13.67 -8.28
C PRO A 239 -13.34 13.78 -6.86
N ASN A 240 -13.97 14.63 -6.02
CA ASN A 240 -13.62 14.77 -4.59
C ASN A 240 -12.16 15.18 -4.29
N SER A 241 -11.64 16.20 -4.94
CA SER A 241 -10.39 16.85 -4.55
C SER A 241 -10.54 17.72 -3.27
N GLY A 242 -11.38 17.31 -2.34
CA GLY A 242 -11.53 17.90 -1.00
C GLY A 242 -10.60 17.22 0.00
N GLY A 243 -9.39 17.73 0.17
CA GLY A 243 -8.46 17.30 1.21
C GLY A 243 -7.04 17.02 0.71
N ASP A 244 -6.11 17.87 1.16
CA ASP A 244 -4.66 17.78 1.05
C ASP A 244 -4.01 18.04 -0.31
N LYS A 245 -4.00 19.31 -0.69
CA LYS A 245 -2.92 19.84 -1.51
C LYS A 245 -1.66 19.96 -0.65
N ILE A 246 -0.77 18.96 -0.70
CA ILE A 246 0.63 19.21 -0.36
C ILE A 246 1.19 20.05 -1.51
N GLN A 247 1.13 21.36 -1.36
CA GLN A 247 1.84 22.29 -2.22
C GLN A 247 3.32 22.23 -1.87
N VAL A 248 4.11 21.62 -2.74
CA VAL A 248 5.52 21.99 -2.84
C VAL A 248 5.56 23.26 -3.68
N SER A 249 5.41 24.40 -3.04
CA SER A 249 5.64 25.70 -3.67
C SER A 249 7.10 26.11 -3.47
N MET A 250 7.83 26.24 -4.56
CA MET A 250 8.96 27.17 -4.64
C MET A 250 8.38 28.57 -4.87
N THR A 251 8.54 29.44 -3.92
CA THR A 251 8.96 30.86 -4.03
C THR A 251 8.60 31.56 -2.73
N GLU A 252 9.63 31.96 -2.01
CA GLU A 252 9.61 32.99 -0.97
C GLU A 252 9.31 34.32 -1.67
N ASP A 253 8.11 34.83 -1.58
CA ASP A 253 7.75 36.24 -1.73
C ASP A 253 6.24 36.40 -1.92
N LYS A 254 5.45 36.04 -0.93
CA LYS A 254 4.05 36.52 -0.76
C LYS A 254 3.43 36.00 0.57
N GLN A 255 4.14 36.21 1.66
CA GLN A 255 3.69 35.73 2.98
C GLN A 255 2.84 36.75 3.79
N GLU A 256 2.52 37.94 3.23
CA GLU A 256 1.84 38.99 4.01
C GLU A 256 0.39 39.31 3.64
N ALA A 257 -0.24 38.65 2.67
CA ALA A 257 -1.58 39.04 2.22
C ALA A 257 -2.72 38.04 2.44
N ILE A 258 -2.52 36.86 3.03
CA ILE A 258 -3.58 35.83 3.18
C ILE A 258 -3.88 35.46 4.65
N SER A 259 -3.32 36.19 5.60
CA SER A 259 -3.51 35.92 7.04
C SER A 259 -4.84 36.41 7.62
N THR A 260 -5.77 36.93 6.82
CA THR A 260 -6.96 37.62 7.34
C THR A 260 -8.32 37.01 6.99
N LEU A 261 -8.39 35.83 6.34
CA LEU A 261 -9.68 35.30 5.83
C LEU A 261 -10.06 33.87 6.15
N LEU A 262 -9.35 33.16 7.05
CA LEU A 262 -9.80 31.86 7.53
C LEU A 262 -9.92 31.89 9.05
N PRO A 263 -11.04 31.39 9.64
CA PRO A 263 -11.11 31.20 11.08
C PRO A 263 -10.08 30.16 11.50
N PRO A 264 -9.39 30.36 12.65
CA PRO A 264 -8.35 29.45 13.11
C PRO A 264 -8.96 28.08 13.39
N ILE A 265 -8.43 27.05 12.71
CA ILE A 265 -8.57 25.66 13.17
C ILE A 265 -7.85 25.60 14.51
N PRO A 266 -8.47 25.15 15.60
CA PRO A 266 -7.79 25.06 16.90
C PRO A 266 -6.61 24.11 16.79
N GLY A 267 -5.41 24.66 16.65
CA GLY A 267 -4.17 23.94 16.83
C GLY A 267 -3.97 23.67 18.33
N ALA A 268 -3.54 22.47 18.67
CA ALA A 268 -3.08 22.02 19.98
C ALA A 268 -3.98 22.50 21.15
N THR A 269 -5.10 21.87 21.32
CA THR A 269 -5.94 22.04 22.49
C THR A 269 -5.35 21.27 23.68
N GLU A 270 -4.92 21.99 24.72
CA GLU A 270 -4.52 21.36 25.99
C GLU A 270 -5.77 20.78 26.68
N PHE A 271 -5.71 19.53 27.09
CA PHE A 271 -6.77 18.87 27.87
C PHE A 271 -6.58 19.14 29.37
N PRO A 272 -7.71 19.31 30.14
CA PRO A 272 -9.10 18.97 29.85
C PRO A 272 -9.88 20.14 29.19
N ILE A 273 -10.74 19.80 28.19
CA ILE A 273 -11.61 20.73 27.48
C ILE A 273 -13.06 20.48 27.85
N ASP A 274 -13.85 21.54 28.02
CA ASP A 274 -15.32 21.41 28.01
C ASP A 274 -15.80 21.23 26.56
N PHE A 275 -16.09 19.99 26.23
CA PHE A 275 -16.51 19.59 24.88
C PHE A 275 -17.81 20.33 24.44
N ARG A 276 -18.74 20.52 25.36
CA ARG A 276 -20.01 21.22 25.03
C ARG A 276 -19.77 22.68 24.68
N GLN A 277 -18.94 23.35 25.46
CA GLN A 277 -18.62 24.77 25.22
C GLN A 277 -17.86 24.93 23.90
N SER A 278 -16.90 24.09 23.61
CA SER A 278 -16.08 24.14 22.39
C SER A 278 -16.92 23.92 21.13
N VAL A 279 -17.87 22.96 21.15
CA VAL A 279 -18.79 22.72 20.02
C VAL A 279 -19.72 23.93 19.83
N GLN A 280 -20.23 24.50 20.91
CA GLN A 280 -21.10 25.67 20.86
C GLN A 280 -20.38 26.89 20.28
N ASP A 281 -19.16 27.15 20.72
CA ASP A 281 -18.35 28.29 20.22
C ASP A 281 -18.04 28.11 18.73
N TYR A 282 -17.80 26.89 18.26
CA TYR A 282 -17.61 26.59 16.84
C TYR A 282 -18.89 26.78 16.01
N GLU A 283 -20.06 26.32 16.50
CA GLU A 283 -21.35 26.52 15.84
C GLU A 283 -21.67 28.04 15.71
N VAL A 284 -21.46 28.80 16.77
CA VAL A 284 -21.67 30.25 16.78
C VAL A 284 -20.73 30.95 15.80
N GLY A 285 -19.46 30.55 15.75
CA GLY A 285 -18.47 31.07 14.81
C GLY A 285 -18.87 30.85 13.35
N LEU A 286 -19.31 29.63 13.01
CA LEU A 286 -19.78 29.31 11.66
C LEU A 286 -21.00 30.14 11.25
N ILE A 287 -21.99 30.29 12.13
CA ILE A 287 -23.21 31.04 11.84
C ILE A 287 -22.90 32.53 11.64
N LYS A 288 -22.08 33.14 12.49
CA LYS A 288 -21.65 34.54 12.37
C LYS A 288 -20.91 34.80 11.07
N ASN A 289 -19.95 33.91 10.70
CA ASN A 289 -19.20 34.03 9.44
C ASN A 289 -20.12 33.91 8.22
N ALA A 290 -21.04 32.96 8.22
CA ALA A 290 -22.00 32.80 7.13
C ALA A 290 -22.96 33.98 7.01
N LEU A 291 -23.42 34.58 8.11
CA LEU A 291 -24.25 35.79 8.12
C LEU A 291 -23.48 36.99 7.54
N ALA A 292 -22.24 37.21 7.95
CA ALA A 292 -21.41 38.30 7.47
C ALA A 292 -21.14 38.17 5.95
N ASN A 293 -20.81 36.98 5.45
CA ASN A 293 -20.55 36.72 4.03
C ASN A 293 -21.79 36.92 3.15
N HIS A 294 -22.99 36.73 3.68
CA HIS A 294 -24.24 36.90 2.97
C HIS A 294 -25.01 38.19 3.35
N GLN A 295 -24.28 39.18 3.89
CA GLN A 295 -24.84 40.50 4.24
C GLN A 295 -26.11 40.39 5.11
N PHE A 296 -26.09 39.50 6.09
CA PHE A 296 -27.19 39.16 7.02
C PHE A 296 -28.50 38.70 6.36
N ASN A 297 -28.45 38.24 5.10
CA ASN A 297 -29.61 37.64 4.44
C ASN A 297 -29.82 36.18 4.93
N GLN A 298 -30.74 36.03 5.89
CA GLN A 298 -31.00 34.75 6.54
C GLN A 298 -31.40 33.61 5.60
N LYS A 299 -32.06 33.87 4.45
CA LYS A 299 -32.42 32.85 3.47
C LYS A 299 -31.17 32.33 2.75
N LYS A 300 -30.32 33.22 2.26
CA LYS A 300 -29.06 32.85 1.58
C LYS A 300 -28.09 32.20 2.56
N THR A 301 -28.05 32.65 3.81
CA THR A 301 -27.22 32.05 4.87
C THR A 301 -27.68 30.63 5.20
N ALA A 302 -28.99 30.37 5.28
CA ALA A 302 -29.51 29.03 5.51
C ALA A 302 -29.11 28.06 4.37
N GLU A 303 -29.24 28.52 3.13
CA GLU A 303 -28.84 27.75 1.94
C GLU A 303 -27.34 27.45 1.93
N ALA A 304 -26.51 28.44 2.25
CA ALA A 304 -25.05 28.26 2.34
C ALA A 304 -24.60 27.32 3.47
N LEU A 305 -25.32 27.26 4.57
CA LEU A 305 -25.06 26.34 5.68
C LEU A 305 -25.73 24.98 5.50
N GLY A 306 -26.46 24.75 4.40
CA GLY A 306 -27.15 23.47 4.15
C GLY A 306 -28.27 23.17 5.13
N VAL A 307 -28.88 24.20 5.77
CA VAL A 307 -29.97 24.08 6.73
C VAL A 307 -31.23 24.77 6.23
N THR A 308 -32.41 24.39 6.74
CA THR A 308 -33.63 25.09 6.42
C THR A 308 -33.69 26.47 7.12
N TYR A 309 -34.42 27.42 6.54
CA TYR A 309 -34.61 28.74 7.14
C TYR A 309 -35.13 28.68 8.59
N HIS A 310 -36.02 27.73 8.87
CA HIS A 310 -36.57 27.52 10.23
C HIS A 310 -35.52 27.00 11.22
N GLN A 311 -34.64 26.14 10.76
CA GLN A 311 -33.52 25.61 11.58
C GLN A 311 -32.52 26.70 11.87
N LEU A 312 -32.12 27.51 10.86
CA LEU A 312 -31.22 28.63 11.09
C LEU A 312 -31.81 29.62 12.09
N ARG A 313 -33.10 29.97 11.96
CA ARG A 313 -33.77 30.88 12.91
C ARG A 313 -33.83 30.32 14.34
N GLY A 314 -33.94 28.98 14.47
CA GLY A 314 -33.83 28.27 15.75
C GLY A 314 -32.46 28.46 16.39
N TYR A 315 -31.40 28.31 15.61
CA TYR A 315 -30.02 28.52 16.07
C TYR A 315 -29.76 29.98 16.44
N LEU A 316 -30.23 30.93 15.63
CA LEU A 316 -30.09 32.37 15.92
C LEU A 316 -30.78 32.75 17.24
N LYS A 317 -31.94 32.15 17.53
CA LYS A 317 -32.64 32.36 18.81
C LYS A 317 -31.93 31.67 19.97
N LYS A 318 -31.46 30.46 19.76
CA LYS A 318 -30.74 29.67 20.78
C LYS A 318 -29.47 30.35 21.28
N TYR A 319 -28.76 31.03 20.35
CA TYR A 319 -27.47 31.67 20.63
C TYR A 319 -27.56 33.21 20.74
N ASP A 320 -28.77 33.74 20.86
CA ASP A 320 -29.03 35.17 21.01
C ASP A 320 -28.34 36.06 19.94
N LEU A 321 -28.35 35.59 18.68
CA LEU A 321 -27.74 36.25 17.53
C LEU A 321 -28.75 37.05 16.70
N LEU A 322 -29.98 37.26 17.22
CA LEU A 322 -31.05 37.98 16.54
C LEU A 322 -31.02 39.49 16.81
N GLU A 323 -30.31 39.94 17.82
CA GLU A 323 -30.23 41.33 18.25
C GLU A 323 -28.79 41.86 18.15
N ASN A 324 -28.25 42.00 16.93
CA ASN A 324 -27.33 43.09 16.58
C ASN A 324 -27.03 43.05 15.10
N PRO A 325 -27.28 44.16 14.34
CA PRO A 325 -26.85 44.28 12.95
C PRO A 325 -25.35 44.49 12.80
#